data_b34a71eee5a695485e5e65482a75862b
#
_entry.id   b34a71eee5a695485e5e65482a75862b
#
_cell.length_a   1.000
_cell.length_b   1.000
_cell.length_c   1.000
_cell.angle_alpha   90.00
_cell.angle_beta   90.00
_cell.angle_gamma   90.00
#
_symmetry.space_group_name_H-M   'P 1'
#
loop_
_entity.id
_entity.type
_entity.pdbx_description
1 polymer ?
#
loop_
_entity_poly.entity_id
_entity_poly.type
_entity_poly.pdbx_seq_one_letter_code
_entity_poly.pdbx_strand_id
1 'polypeptide(L)'
;MPKPVILPESQVERIEQILDELRAKTRASYVFLADISGQLINARGITGATDLVTLAALTASNMAATAEMARQIGESQPFRLMFHEGTKRNIYLSQVGNSFLLAVVFDIEVQIGLVRLFSKRATEELLALADEYEKIVQQTPSMMEAGFDTSLDEALDTLLNPSKKTPGDQIIIR
;
A
#
# COMPACT_ATOMS: atom_id res chain seq x y z
N MET A 1 -1.52 4.52 12.60
CA MET A 1 -0.98 3.28 12.04
C MET A 1 -1.65 3.02 10.69
N PRO A 2 -0.92 2.65 9.65
CA PRO A 2 -1.54 2.28 8.38
C PRO A 2 -2.46 1.07 8.60
N LYS A 3 -3.67 1.12 8.00
CA LYS A 3 -4.60 -0.01 8.04
C LYS A 3 -3.96 -1.20 7.32
N PRO A 4 -4.04 -2.42 7.84
CA PRO A 4 -3.52 -3.59 7.14
C PRO A 4 -4.26 -3.74 5.80
N VAL A 5 -3.51 -3.98 4.74
CA VAL A 5 -4.07 -4.31 3.42
C VAL A 5 -4.71 -5.69 3.53
N ILE A 6 -6.04 -5.74 3.51
CA ILE A 6 -6.79 -6.99 3.51
C ILE A 6 -7.28 -7.24 2.09
N LEU A 7 -6.67 -8.20 1.43
CA LEU A 7 -7.07 -8.65 0.09
C LEU A 7 -7.70 -10.05 0.18
N PRO A 8 -8.76 -10.33 -0.58
CA PRO A 8 -9.27 -11.70 -0.75
C PRO A 8 -8.18 -12.63 -1.31
N GLU A 9 -8.22 -13.90 -0.92
CA GLU A 9 -7.22 -14.91 -1.33
C GLU A 9 -7.08 -14.99 -2.85
N SER A 10 -8.20 -14.96 -3.59
CA SER A 10 -8.19 -14.96 -5.06
C SER A 10 -7.48 -13.76 -5.68
N GLN A 11 -7.50 -12.61 -5.03
CA GLN A 11 -6.77 -11.42 -5.48
C GLN A 11 -5.28 -11.56 -5.20
N VAL A 12 -4.92 -12.14 -4.05
CA VAL A 12 -3.52 -12.43 -3.71
C VAL A 12 -2.92 -13.38 -4.74
N GLU A 13 -3.60 -14.48 -5.06
CA GLU A 13 -3.16 -15.43 -6.09
C GLU A 13 -3.00 -14.77 -7.46
N ARG A 14 -3.92 -13.88 -7.83
CA ARG A 14 -3.82 -13.15 -9.10
C ARG A 14 -2.63 -12.19 -9.13
N ILE A 15 -2.38 -11.47 -8.03
CA ILE A 15 -1.19 -10.61 -7.88
C ILE A 15 0.07 -11.47 -8.03
N GLU A 16 0.14 -12.61 -7.38
CA GLU A 16 1.27 -13.52 -7.47
C GLU A 16 1.57 -13.96 -8.90
N GLN A 17 0.55 -14.37 -9.64
CA GLN A 17 0.68 -14.75 -11.05
C GLN A 17 1.22 -13.60 -11.92
N ILE A 18 0.68 -12.38 -11.75
CA ILE A 18 1.11 -11.20 -12.50
C ILE A 18 2.58 -10.88 -12.19
N LEU A 19 2.98 -10.92 -10.92
CA LEU A 19 4.35 -10.65 -10.51
C LEU A 19 5.33 -11.72 -11.00
N ASP A 20 4.95 -13.00 -10.96
CA ASP A 20 5.77 -14.10 -11.48
C ASP A 20 5.95 -14.00 -13.00
N GLU A 21 4.90 -13.67 -13.74
CA GLU A 21 4.98 -13.45 -15.18
C GLU A 21 5.86 -12.24 -15.52
N LEU A 22 5.64 -11.11 -14.85
CA LEU A 22 6.45 -9.91 -15.01
C LEU A 22 7.94 -10.21 -14.78
N ARG A 23 8.25 -10.88 -13.67
CA ARG A 23 9.62 -11.25 -13.34
C ARG A 23 10.23 -12.15 -14.41
N ALA A 24 9.52 -13.17 -14.87
CA ALA A 24 10.01 -14.08 -15.91
C ALA A 24 10.26 -13.37 -17.24
N LYS A 25 9.33 -12.51 -17.68
CA LYS A 25 9.44 -11.76 -18.95
C LYS A 25 10.54 -10.70 -18.93
N THR A 26 10.78 -10.07 -17.79
CA THR A 26 11.78 -9.02 -17.64
C THR A 26 13.15 -9.54 -17.21
N ARG A 27 13.27 -10.79 -16.81
CA ARG A 27 14.45 -11.37 -16.15
C ARG A 27 14.88 -10.57 -14.92
N ALA A 28 13.91 -9.99 -14.23
CA ALA A 28 14.17 -9.21 -13.03
C ALA A 28 14.72 -10.10 -11.91
N SER A 29 15.61 -9.55 -11.10
CA SER A 29 16.12 -10.22 -9.90
C SER A 29 14.96 -10.47 -8.94
N TYR A 30 14.16 -9.43 -8.73
CA TYR A 30 12.89 -9.52 -8.00
C TYR A 30 11.93 -8.39 -8.39
N VAL A 31 10.67 -8.60 -8.12
CA VAL A 31 9.59 -7.62 -8.27
C VAL A 31 8.78 -7.58 -6.98
N PHE A 32 8.19 -6.43 -6.65
CA PHE A 32 7.28 -6.34 -5.53
C PHE A 32 6.15 -5.34 -5.79
N LEU A 33 5.05 -5.56 -5.09
CA LEU A 33 3.89 -4.67 -5.03
C LEU A 33 3.76 -4.15 -3.60
N ALA A 34 3.59 -2.85 -3.47
CA ALA A 34 3.30 -2.17 -2.21
C ALA A 34 2.08 -1.27 -2.37
N ASP A 35 1.46 -0.87 -1.27
CA ASP A 35 0.50 0.22 -1.31
C ASP A 35 1.20 1.59 -1.29
N ILE A 36 0.45 2.66 -1.53
CA ILE A 36 0.98 4.03 -1.53
C ILE A 36 1.46 4.49 -0.15
N SER A 37 1.09 3.82 0.94
CA SER A 37 1.62 4.08 2.29
C SER A 37 2.97 3.42 2.54
N GLY A 38 3.42 2.56 1.62
CA GLY A 38 4.67 1.82 1.71
C GLY A 38 4.56 0.47 2.40
N GLN A 39 3.35 -0.04 2.60
CA GLN A 39 3.16 -1.39 3.10
C GLN A 39 3.38 -2.40 1.98
N LEU A 40 4.29 -3.35 2.20
CA LEU A 40 4.54 -4.44 1.26
C LEU A 40 3.32 -5.35 1.15
N ILE A 41 2.82 -5.58 -0.07
CA ILE A 41 1.70 -6.48 -0.35
C ILE A 41 2.21 -7.87 -0.74
N ASN A 42 3.07 -7.94 -1.74
CA ASN A 42 3.61 -9.20 -2.24
C ASN A 42 4.94 -8.97 -2.96
N ALA A 43 5.79 -10.01 -3.02
CA ALA A 43 7.06 -9.97 -3.73
C ALA A 43 7.38 -11.32 -4.37
N ARG A 44 8.11 -11.30 -5.49
CA ARG A 44 8.58 -12.48 -6.20
C ARG A 44 10.03 -12.33 -6.61
N GLY A 45 10.79 -13.38 -6.46
CA GLY A 45 12.20 -13.45 -6.89
C GLY A 45 13.19 -13.60 -5.76
N ILE A 46 14.47 -13.43 -6.08
CA ILE A 46 15.59 -13.61 -5.14
C ILE A 46 15.99 -12.24 -4.61
N THR A 47 15.60 -11.95 -3.39
CA THR A 47 15.82 -10.66 -2.73
C THR A 47 17.18 -10.60 -2.00
N GLY A 48 17.80 -11.76 -1.74
CA GLY A 48 19.05 -11.84 -0.98
C GLY A 48 18.88 -11.25 0.43
N ALA A 49 19.77 -10.34 0.80
CA ALA A 49 19.72 -9.62 2.08
C ALA A 49 18.89 -8.34 2.04
N THR A 50 18.11 -8.10 0.98
CA THR A 50 17.29 -6.88 0.85
C THR A 50 16.12 -6.90 1.83
N ASP A 51 16.03 -5.88 2.65
CA ASP A 51 14.84 -5.62 3.47
C ASP A 51 13.75 -5.00 2.58
N LEU A 52 12.82 -5.84 2.12
CA LEU A 52 11.73 -5.43 1.24
C LEU A 52 10.72 -4.51 1.93
N VAL A 53 10.53 -4.63 3.23
CA VAL A 53 9.60 -3.75 3.98
C VAL A 53 10.15 -2.33 3.98
N THR A 54 11.42 -2.17 4.32
CA THR A 54 12.10 -0.87 4.25
C THR A 54 12.13 -0.34 2.81
N LEU A 55 12.41 -1.18 1.81
CA LEU A 55 12.43 -0.76 0.41
C LEU A 55 11.06 -0.30 -0.09
N ALA A 56 9.98 -0.97 0.31
CA ALA A 56 8.60 -0.58 -0.02
C ALA A 56 8.26 0.80 0.57
N ALA A 57 8.61 1.04 1.83
CA ALA A 57 8.42 2.35 2.47
C ALA A 57 9.22 3.47 1.78
N LEU A 58 10.47 3.20 1.41
CA LEU A 58 11.31 4.14 0.66
C LEU A 58 10.75 4.41 -0.75
N THR A 59 10.19 3.40 -1.41
CA THR A 59 9.54 3.55 -2.72
C THR A 59 8.34 4.48 -2.63
N ALA A 60 7.48 4.30 -1.62
CA ALA A 60 6.32 5.17 -1.40
C ALA A 60 6.75 6.62 -1.11
N SER A 61 7.74 6.81 -0.25
CA SER A 61 8.29 8.14 0.07
C SER A 61 8.86 8.83 -1.18
N ASN A 62 9.56 8.08 -2.02
CA ASN A 62 10.13 8.58 -3.27
C ASN A 62 9.02 9.00 -4.26
N MET A 63 7.97 8.19 -4.42
CA MET A 63 6.83 8.52 -5.28
C MET A 63 6.09 9.77 -4.78
N ALA A 64 5.90 9.92 -3.47
CA ALA A 64 5.30 11.12 -2.89
C ALA A 64 6.14 12.38 -3.14
N ALA A 65 7.46 12.30 -2.97
CA ALA A 65 8.37 13.40 -3.24
C ALA A 65 8.34 13.84 -4.72
N THR A 66 8.30 12.87 -5.65
CA THR A 66 8.23 13.17 -7.09
C THR A 66 6.87 13.70 -7.53
N ALA A 67 5.78 13.32 -6.87
CA ALA A 67 4.47 13.95 -7.09
C ALA A 67 4.51 15.45 -6.76
N GLU A 68 5.18 15.83 -5.68
CA GLU A 68 5.39 17.24 -5.33
C GLU A 68 6.30 17.95 -6.34
N MET A 69 7.36 17.29 -6.82
CA MET A 69 8.21 17.83 -7.90
C MET A 69 7.40 18.12 -9.17
N ALA A 70 6.51 17.21 -9.59
CA ALA A 70 5.64 17.40 -10.73
C ALA A 70 4.78 18.69 -10.57
N ARG A 71 4.20 18.87 -9.38
CA ARG A 71 3.42 20.06 -9.05
C ARG A 71 4.26 21.35 -9.14
N GLN A 72 5.50 21.34 -8.67
CA GLN A 72 6.40 22.51 -8.68
C GLN A 72 6.79 22.96 -10.09
N ILE A 73 6.89 22.03 -11.04
CA ILE A 73 7.20 22.34 -12.45
C ILE A 73 5.96 22.59 -13.31
N GLY A 74 4.76 22.58 -12.70
CA GLY A 74 3.50 22.89 -13.38
C GLY A 74 2.87 21.72 -14.12
N GLU A 75 3.27 20.46 -13.81
CA GLU A 75 2.59 19.28 -14.33
C GLU A 75 1.18 19.16 -13.74
N SER A 76 0.20 18.85 -14.60
CA SER A 76 -1.20 18.67 -14.20
C SER A 76 -1.47 17.35 -13.49
N GLN A 77 -0.56 16.38 -13.65
CA GLN A 77 -0.65 15.05 -13.07
C GLN A 77 0.68 14.67 -12.42
N PRO A 78 0.67 13.88 -11.34
CA PRO A 78 1.91 13.38 -10.74
C PRO A 78 2.65 12.44 -11.71
N PHE A 79 3.97 12.37 -11.55
CA PHE A 79 4.75 11.38 -12.26
C PHE A 79 4.36 9.97 -11.82
N ARG A 80 3.97 9.15 -12.80
CA ARG A 80 3.51 7.76 -12.55
C ARG A 80 4.60 6.72 -12.72
N LEU A 81 5.77 7.14 -13.20
CA LEU A 81 6.86 6.26 -13.53
C LEU A 81 8.18 6.90 -13.12
N MET A 82 9.06 6.09 -12.56
CA MET A 82 10.39 6.50 -12.15
C MET A 82 11.41 5.41 -12.47
N PHE A 83 12.57 5.83 -12.93
CA PHE A 83 13.67 4.94 -13.20
C PHE A 83 14.92 5.40 -12.47
N HIS A 84 15.52 4.52 -11.69
CA HIS A 84 16.80 4.74 -11.04
C HIS A 84 17.84 3.83 -11.66
N GLU A 85 18.84 4.43 -12.26
CA GLU A 85 19.97 3.74 -12.84
C GLU A 85 21.09 3.61 -11.79
N GLY A 86 21.53 2.39 -11.56
CA GLY A 86 22.62 2.08 -10.67
C GLY A 86 23.83 1.50 -11.41
N THR A 87 24.90 1.21 -10.70
CA THR A 87 26.11 0.61 -11.27
C THR A 87 26.05 -0.91 -11.43
N LYS A 88 25.16 -1.58 -10.72
CA LYS A 88 24.94 -3.04 -10.76
C LYS A 88 23.50 -3.40 -10.99
N ARG A 89 22.57 -2.63 -10.42
CA ARG A 89 21.15 -2.87 -10.49
C ARG A 89 20.39 -1.59 -10.73
N ASN A 90 19.30 -1.73 -11.45
CA ASN A 90 18.35 -0.68 -11.76
C ASN A 90 17.05 -0.95 -11.03
N ILE A 91 16.31 0.12 -10.73
CA ILE A 91 14.95 0.03 -10.19
C ILE A 91 14.01 0.79 -11.11
N TYR A 92 12.95 0.11 -11.54
CA TYR A 92 11.85 0.71 -12.29
C TYR A 92 10.61 0.70 -11.41
N LEU A 93 10.05 1.87 -11.17
CA LEU A 93 8.87 2.08 -10.33
C LEU A 93 7.72 2.56 -11.19
N SER A 94 6.54 1.99 -11.00
CA SER A 94 5.31 2.47 -11.62
C SER A 94 4.16 2.50 -10.61
N GLN A 95 3.37 3.56 -10.70
CA GLN A 95 2.13 3.68 -9.94
C GLN A 95 1.02 2.89 -10.63
N VAL A 96 0.24 2.15 -9.85
CA VAL A 96 -0.91 1.36 -10.29
C VAL A 96 -2.18 1.94 -9.66
N GLY A 97 -2.98 2.60 -10.47
CA GLY A 97 -4.13 3.36 -9.97
C GLY A 97 -3.70 4.44 -8.99
N ASN A 98 -4.49 4.62 -7.94
CA ASN A 98 -4.17 5.54 -6.85
C ASN A 98 -3.68 4.82 -5.59
N SER A 99 -3.66 3.48 -5.59
CA SER A 99 -3.49 2.68 -4.38
C SER A 99 -2.22 1.87 -4.32
N PHE A 100 -1.63 1.47 -5.47
CA PHE A 100 -0.50 0.56 -5.46
C PHE A 100 0.73 1.12 -6.18
N LEU A 101 1.88 0.58 -5.79
CA LEU A 101 3.20 0.83 -6.38
C LEU A 101 3.82 -0.50 -6.80
N LEU A 102 4.20 -0.61 -8.06
CA LEU A 102 4.91 -1.75 -8.62
C LEU A 102 6.39 -1.41 -8.79
N ALA A 103 7.26 -2.25 -8.25
CA ALA A 103 8.70 -2.11 -8.36
C ALA A 103 9.33 -3.32 -9.05
N VAL A 104 10.24 -3.06 -9.97
CA VAL A 104 11.02 -4.07 -10.69
C VAL A 104 12.50 -3.79 -10.49
N VAL A 105 13.22 -4.73 -9.88
CA VAL A 105 14.66 -4.63 -9.65
C VAL A 105 15.38 -5.62 -10.57
N PHE A 106 16.29 -5.11 -11.39
CA PHE A 106 16.94 -5.88 -12.44
C PHE A 106 18.39 -5.46 -12.63
N ASP A 107 19.20 -6.35 -13.19
CA ASP A 107 20.61 -6.11 -13.44
C ASP A 107 20.81 -5.18 -14.65
N ILE A 108 21.94 -4.49 -14.71
CA ILE A 108 22.24 -3.48 -15.75
C ILE A 108 22.27 -4.04 -17.17
N GLU A 109 22.47 -5.36 -17.33
CA GLU A 109 22.45 -6.04 -18.63
C GLU A 109 21.05 -6.21 -19.21
N VAL A 110 20.02 -6.05 -18.40
CA VAL A 110 18.62 -6.15 -18.85
C VAL A 110 18.21 -4.87 -19.56
N GLN A 111 17.64 -5.01 -20.75
CA GLN A 111 17.18 -3.86 -21.52
C GLN A 111 15.98 -3.19 -20.88
N ILE A 112 16.10 -1.91 -20.55
CA ILE A 112 15.02 -1.12 -19.93
C ILE A 112 13.74 -1.09 -20.77
N GLY A 113 13.84 -1.15 -22.10
CA GLY A 113 12.68 -1.20 -22.99
C GLY A 113 11.80 -2.43 -22.74
N LEU A 114 12.41 -3.57 -22.45
CA LEU A 114 11.71 -4.81 -22.09
C LEU A 114 10.99 -4.65 -20.74
N VAL A 115 11.69 -4.11 -19.74
CA VAL A 115 11.11 -3.84 -18.42
C VAL A 115 9.94 -2.89 -18.53
N ARG A 116 10.09 -1.80 -19.28
CA ARG A 116 9.02 -0.81 -19.50
C ARG A 116 7.79 -1.42 -20.14
N LEU A 117 7.97 -2.27 -21.18
CA LEU A 117 6.87 -2.91 -21.88
C LEU A 117 6.07 -3.82 -20.97
N PHE A 118 6.75 -4.73 -20.25
CA PHE A 118 6.07 -5.70 -19.41
C PHE A 118 5.56 -5.10 -18.11
N SER A 119 6.23 -4.10 -17.54
CA SER A 119 5.72 -3.35 -16.39
C SER A 119 4.42 -2.60 -16.74
N LYS A 120 4.32 -2.03 -17.96
CA LYS A 120 3.08 -1.40 -18.41
C LYS A 120 1.93 -2.41 -18.47
N ARG A 121 2.14 -3.61 -19.03
CA ARG A 121 1.12 -4.67 -19.08
C ARG A 121 0.71 -5.13 -17.68
N ALA A 122 1.68 -5.39 -16.81
CA ALA A 122 1.41 -5.77 -15.43
C ALA A 122 0.62 -4.67 -14.69
N THR A 123 0.95 -3.39 -14.90
CA THR A 123 0.21 -2.26 -14.33
C THR A 123 -1.24 -2.24 -14.81
N GLU A 124 -1.50 -2.50 -16.10
CA GLU A 124 -2.85 -2.56 -16.66
C GLU A 124 -3.67 -3.72 -16.04
N GLU A 125 -3.06 -4.89 -15.83
CA GLU A 125 -3.72 -6.02 -15.18
C GLU A 125 -3.96 -5.79 -13.67
N LEU A 126 -3.00 -5.18 -12.98
CA LEU A 126 -3.12 -4.83 -11.57
C LEU A 126 -4.12 -3.71 -11.31
N LEU A 127 -4.42 -2.87 -12.31
CA LEU A 127 -5.32 -1.72 -12.16
C LEU A 127 -6.73 -2.16 -11.74
N ALA A 128 -7.26 -3.25 -12.32
CA ALA A 128 -8.55 -3.79 -11.94
C ALA A 128 -8.60 -4.21 -10.46
N LEU A 129 -7.50 -4.79 -9.95
CA LEU A 129 -7.38 -5.19 -8.55
C LEU A 129 -7.24 -3.97 -7.63
N ALA A 130 -6.53 -2.93 -8.09
CA ALA A 130 -6.42 -1.66 -7.36
C ALA A 130 -7.79 -0.98 -7.20
N ASP A 131 -8.59 -0.94 -8.26
CA ASP A 131 -9.94 -0.36 -8.23
C ASP A 131 -10.89 -1.14 -7.30
N GLU A 132 -10.78 -2.48 -7.26
CA GLU A 132 -11.53 -3.32 -6.32
C GLU A 132 -11.08 -3.07 -4.87
N TYR A 133 -9.79 -2.98 -4.63
CA TYR A 133 -9.24 -2.65 -3.33
C TYR A 133 -9.72 -1.29 -2.81
N GLU A 134 -9.72 -0.27 -3.66
CA GLU A 134 -10.23 1.06 -3.31
C GLU A 134 -11.69 1.02 -2.87
N LYS A 135 -12.52 0.25 -3.56
CA LYS A 135 -13.94 0.06 -3.19
C LYS A 135 -14.07 -0.60 -1.81
N ILE A 136 -13.26 -1.62 -1.51
CA ILE A 136 -13.26 -2.30 -0.21
C ILE A 136 -12.85 -1.32 0.89
N VAL A 137 -11.78 -0.55 0.68
CA VAL A 137 -11.30 0.44 1.66
C VAL A 137 -12.33 1.54 1.93
N GLN A 138 -13.01 2.03 0.88
CA GLN A 138 -14.06 3.06 1.00
C GLN A 138 -15.33 2.52 1.67
N GLN A 139 -15.66 1.25 1.50
CA GLN A 139 -16.85 0.62 2.08
C GLN A 139 -16.64 0.13 3.51
N THR A 140 -15.39 0.05 3.98
CA THR A 140 -15.07 -0.33 5.36
C THR A 140 -15.04 0.94 6.22
N PRO A 141 -16.14 1.29 6.95
CA PRO A 141 -16.11 2.41 7.87
C PRO A 141 -14.99 2.18 8.86
N SER A 142 -14.31 3.24 9.28
CA SER A 142 -13.35 3.15 10.36
C SER A 142 -14.09 2.67 11.62
N MET A 143 -14.12 1.36 11.85
CA MET A 143 -14.70 0.78 13.07
C MET A 143 -14.06 1.35 14.35
N MET A 144 -12.85 1.91 14.23
CA MET A 144 -12.19 2.62 15.32
C MET A 144 -12.79 4.01 15.56
N GLU A 145 -13.25 4.73 14.54
CA GLU A 145 -13.88 6.05 14.72
C GLU A 145 -15.27 5.90 15.32
N ALA A 146 -16.10 4.98 14.82
CA ALA A 146 -17.44 4.77 15.35
C ALA A 146 -17.45 4.23 16.80
N GLY A 147 -16.49 3.37 17.16
CA GLY A 147 -16.36 2.84 18.51
C GLY A 147 -15.66 3.79 19.47
N PHE A 148 -14.73 4.58 18.99
CA PHE A 148 -13.98 5.53 19.82
C PHE A 148 -14.82 6.75 20.21
N ASP A 149 -15.59 7.31 19.27
CA ASP A 149 -16.51 8.43 19.55
C ASP A 149 -17.57 8.04 20.56
N THR A 150 -18.19 6.85 20.40
CA THR A 150 -19.20 6.38 21.37
C THR A 150 -18.58 6.13 22.75
N SER A 151 -17.41 5.52 22.82
CA SER A 151 -16.72 5.26 24.10
C SER A 151 -16.19 6.54 24.74
N LEU A 152 -15.79 7.53 23.95
CA LEU A 152 -15.36 8.84 24.44
C LEU A 152 -16.53 9.64 24.98
N ASP A 153 -17.66 9.67 24.28
CA ASP A 153 -18.89 10.34 24.72
C ASP A 153 -19.43 9.73 26.00
N GLU A 154 -19.47 8.40 26.14
CA GLU A 154 -19.87 7.71 27.37
C GLU A 154 -18.92 8.00 28.54
N ALA A 155 -17.60 8.02 28.29
CA ALA A 155 -16.61 8.33 29.30
C ALA A 155 -16.69 9.80 29.74
N LEU A 156 -16.89 10.74 28.82
CA LEU A 156 -17.09 12.16 29.10
C LEU A 156 -18.40 12.42 29.85
N ASP A 157 -19.50 11.77 29.46
CA ASP A 157 -20.79 11.92 30.13
C ASP A 157 -20.72 11.38 31.57
N THR A 158 -19.96 10.30 31.80
CA THR A 158 -19.70 9.74 33.12
C THR A 158 -18.86 10.66 34.00
N LEU A 159 -17.89 11.34 33.43
CA LEU A 159 -16.98 12.26 34.14
C LEU A 159 -17.61 13.64 34.40
N LEU A 160 -18.38 14.16 33.44
CA LEU A 160 -18.96 15.49 33.51
C LEU A 160 -20.32 15.52 34.22
N ASN A 161 -21.04 14.38 34.29
CA ASN A 161 -22.35 14.25 34.95
C ASN A 161 -22.35 13.16 36.04
N PRO A 162 -21.61 13.30 37.13
CA PRO A 162 -21.53 12.28 38.18
C PRO A 162 -22.87 12.06 38.93
N SER A 163 -23.91 12.83 38.61
CA SER A 163 -25.23 12.81 39.32
C SER A 163 -26.22 11.77 38.75
N LYS A 164 -25.89 11.06 37.68
CA LYS A 164 -26.73 9.96 37.13
C LYS A 164 -26.31 8.59 37.67
N LYS A 165 -26.16 8.46 39.00
CA LYS A 165 -26.13 7.15 39.64
C LYS A 165 -27.54 6.59 39.71
N THR A 166 -27.78 5.48 39.02
CA THR A 166 -29.00 4.68 39.11
C THR A 166 -29.20 4.24 40.58
N PRO A 167 -30.38 4.41 41.18
CA PRO A 167 -30.65 3.92 42.56
C PRO A 167 -30.94 2.44 42.51
N GLY A 168 -30.10 1.61 43.08
CA GLY A 168 -30.37 0.19 43.22
C GLY A 168 -29.15 -0.67 43.51
N ASP A 169 -28.57 -0.53 44.72
CA ASP A 169 -27.98 -1.67 45.42
C ASP A 169 -27.87 -1.30 46.91
N GLN A 170 -28.97 -1.56 47.62
CA GLN A 170 -28.96 -1.61 49.10
C GLN A 170 -28.27 -2.92 49.50
N ILE A 171 -27.06 -2.81 50.00
CA ILE A 171 -26.41 -3.90 50.74
C ILE A 171 -27.09 -4.02 52.08
N ILE A 172 -27.87 -5.09 52.30
CA ILE A 172 -28.39 -5.50 53.61
C ILE A 172 -27.27 -6.25 54.33
N ILE A 173 -26.71 -5.62 55.37
CA ILE A 173 -25.84 -6.30 56.34
C ILE A 173 -26.75 -6.96 57.38
N ARG A 174 -26.64 -8.25 57.53
CA ARG A 174 -27.01 -8.99 58.74
C ARG A 174 -25.85 -9.87 59.14
#